data_65690480cf7a425755f135b24172feb3
#
_entry.id   65690480cf7a425755f135b24172feb3
#
_cell.length_a   1.000
_cell.length_b   1.000
_cell.length_c   1.000
_cell.angle_alpha   90.00
_cell.angle_beta   90.00
_cell.angle_gamma   90.00
#
_symmetry.space_group_name_H-M   'P 1'
#
loop_
_entity.id
_entity.type
_entity.pdbx_description
1 polymer ?
#
loop_
_entity_poly.entity_id
_entity_poly.type
_entity_poly.pdbx_seq_one_letter_code
_entity_poly.pdbx_strand_id
1 'polypeptide(L)'
;MPQHVVPYFFRDVIAHLCRDHGARIIATLQSDTELGPHHLYEVQLAGRSLAVFHPGVGAPLAVALLEEVLALGARALIACGGGGALDPSLSVGQLIPPTAAVRDEGTSYHYSPPSREVAANPAGVAAVSTILQRHNIPYTLGETWTTDAFYRETPAKVVRRRAEGCLIVEMEAAALFAVAQFRGVTLAQLLYVGGDSSGPTWDDRSWESNDVRECPFWLAAEACLTL
;
A
#
# COMPACT_ATOMS: atom_id res chain seq x y z
N MET A 1 -11.92 10.30 15.25
CA MET A 1 -11.38 9.19 14.43
C MET A 1 -9.93 8.92 14.84
N PRO A 2 -9.41 7.67 14.79
CA PRO A 2 -8.00 7.41 15.00
C PRO A 2 -7.12 8.19 14.01
N GLN A 3 -5.97 8.73 14.47
CA GLN A 3 -5.02 9.41 13.60
C GLN A 3 -4.13 8.43 12.82
N HIS A 4 -4.01 7.20 13.33
CA HIS A 4 -3.25 6.11 12.73
C HIS A 4 -4.16 5.29 11.83
N VAL A 5 -3.79 5.09 10.58
CA VAL A 5 -4.65 4.44 9.58
C VAL A 5 -3.83 3.48 8.71
N VAL A 6 -4.39 2.31 8.43
CA VAL A 6 -3.85 1.37 7.46
C VAL A 6 -4.78 1.28 6.26
N PRO A 7 -4.46 1.91 5.12
CA PRO A 7 -5.05 1.55 3.83
C PRO A 7 -4.63 0.12 3.49
N TYR A 8 -5.60 -0.80 3.42
CA TYR A 8 -5.32 -2.23 3.27
C TYR A 8 -6.06 -2.85 2.08
N PHE A 9 -5.33 -3.46 1.15
CA PHE A 9 -5.86 -3.83 -0.17
C PHE A 9 -6.58 -5.19 -0.23
N PHE A 10 -6.79 -5.88 0.89
CA PHE A 10 -7.45 -7.20 0.89
C PHE A 10 -8.73 -7.19 1.73
N ARG A 11 -9.87 -7.34 1.05
CA ARG A 11 -11.21 -7.32 1.67
C ARG A 11 -11.46 -8.52 2.58
N ASP A 12 -10.90 -9.68 2.25
CA ASP A 12 -11.00 -10.91 3.03
C ASP A 12 -10.38 -10.76 4.43
N VAL A 13 -9.21 -10.13 4.52
CA VAL A 13 -8.57 -9.82 5.81
C VAL A 13 -9.37 -8.79 6.58
N ILE A 14 -9.87 -7.72 5.94
CA ILE A 14 -10.74 -6.75 6.62
C ILE A 14 -12.01 -7.45 7.15
N ALA A 15 -12.60 -8.36 6.38
CA ALA A 15 -13.74 -9.16 6.84
C ALA A 15 -13.37 -10.05 8.04
N HIS A 16 -12.14 -10.62 8.06
CA HIS A 16 -11.61 -11.36 9.21
C HIS A 16 -11.49 -10.45 10.44
N LEU A 17 -10.91 -9.24 10.29
CA LEU A 17 -10.83 -8.28 11.38
C LEU A 17 -12.21 -7.96 11.99
N CYS A 18 -13.25 -7.86 11.16
CA CYS A 18 -14.60 -7.63 11.64
C CYS A 18 -15.16 -8.83 12.44
N ARG A 19 -14.91 -10.06 11.98
CA ARG A 19 -15.44 -11.28 12.63
C ARG A 19 -14.70 -11.62 13.91
N ASP A 20 -13.36 -11.54 13.91
CA ASP A 20 -12.53 -12.18 14.92
C ASP A 20 -11.77 -11.19 15.80
N HIS A 21 -11.63 -9.93 15.35
CA HIS A 21 -10.91 -8.88 16.08
C HIS A 21 -11.78 -7.68 16.46
N GLY A 22 -13.10 -7.78 16.30
CA GLY A 22 -14.06 -6.78 16.74
C GLY A 22 -13.96 -5.44 16.01
N ALA A 23 -13.44 -5.44 14.77
CA ALA A 23 -13.42 -4.23 13.94
C ALA A 23 -14.84 -3.76 13.65
N ARG A 24 -15.09 -2.46 13.83
CA ARG A 24 -16.41 -1.84 13.65
C ARG A 24 -16.36 -0.67 12.69
N ILE A 25 -17.42 -0.45 11.94
CA ILE A 25 -17.54 0.69 11.04
C ILE A 25 -17.65 1.98 11.87
N ILE A 26 -16.78 2.95 11.56
CA ILE A 26 -16.76 4.28 12.20
C ILE A 26 -17.09 5.41 11.23
N ALA A 27 -17.00 5.17 9.91
CA ALA A 27 -17.44 6.09 8.86
C ALA A 27 -17.72 5.32 7.57
N THR A 28 -18.49 5.94 6.68
CA THR A 28 -18.71 5.47 5.32
C THR A 28 -18.25 6.56 4.36
N LEU A 29 -17.29 6.21 3.52
CA LEU A 29 -16.69 7.08 2.49
C LEU A 29 -17.47 6.91 1.19
N GLN A 30 -17.55 7.96 0.37
CA GLN A 30 -18.19 7.93 -0.96
C GLN A 30 -19.66 7.42 -0.95
N SER A 31 -20.40 7.65 0.15
CA SER A 31 -21.75 7.11 0.32
C SER A 31 -22.74 7.59 -0.74
N ASP A 32 -22.53 8.81 -1.26
CA ASP A 32 -23.46 9.50 -2.16
C ASP A 32 -22.95 9.55 -3.60
N THR A 33 -22.03 8.66 -3.98
CA THR A 33 -21.44 8.60 -5.32
C THR A 33 -21.68 7.26 -6.00
N GLU A 34 -21.46 7.23 -7.32
CA GLU A 34 -21.51 6.00 -8.12
C GLU A 34 -20.39 4.98 -7.77
N LEU A 35 -19.37 5.41 -7.01
CA LEU A 35 -18.35 4.51 -6.47
C LEU A 35 -18.90 3.57 -5.40
N GLY A 36 -20.05 3.93 -4.82
CA GLY A 36 -20.68 3.18 -3.74
C GLY A 36 -19.97 3.35 -2.39
N PRO A 37 -20.54 2.78 -1.33
CA PRO A 37 -20.03 2.96 0.02
C PRO A 37 -18.73 2.20 0.24
N HIS A 38 -17.71 2.89 0.74
CA HIS A 38 -16.48 2.32 1.27
C HIS A 38 -16.43 2.54 2.77
N HIS A 39 -16.29 1.47 3.54
CA HIS A 39 -16.30 1.58 5.00
C HIS A 39 -14.91 1.81 5.56
N LEU A 40 -14.84 2.73 6.52
CA LEU A 40 -13.70 2.92 7.42
C LEU A 40 -14.01 2.20 8.73
N TYR A 41 -13.14 1.30 9.12
CA TYR A 41 -13.29 0.47 10.32
C TYR A 41 -12.32 0.93 11.39
N GLU A 42 -12.67 0.72 12.65
CA GLU A 42 -11.77 0.85 13.80
C GLU A 42 -11.48 -0.53 14.37
N VAL A 43 -10.23 -0.81 14.63
CA VAL A 43 -9.74 -2.02 15.30
C VAL A 43 -8.82 -1.64 16.45
N GLN A 44 -8.77 -2.47 17.48
CA GLN A 44 -7.86 -2.29 18.63
C GLN A 44 -6.62 -3.17 18.46
N LEU A 45 -5.44 -2.58 18.62
CA LEU A 45 -4.18 -3.29 18.67
C LEU A 45 -3.40 -2.84 19.91
N ALA A 46 -3.10 -3.78 20.82
CA ALA A 46 -2.39 -3.51 22.07
C ALA A 46 -2.99 -2.34 22.89
N GLY A 47 -4.32 -2.23 22.93
CA GLY A 47 -5.06 -1.18 23.64
C GLY A 47 -5.06 0.19 22.94
N ARG A 48 -4.56 0.30 21.72
CA ARG A 48 -4.58 1.52 20.90
C ARG A 48 -5.54 1.37 19.72
N SER A 49 -6.26 2.45 19.42
CA SER A 49 -7.16 2.52 18.27
C SER A 49 -6.40 2.75 16.97
N LEU A 50 -6.72 1.96 15.96
CA LEU A 50 -6.24 2.06 14.59
C LEU A 50 -7.44 2.04 13.65
N ALA A 51 -7.43 2.87 12.61
CA ALA A 51 -8.42 2.77 11.55
C ALA A 51 -7.87 1.95 10.37
N VAL A 52 -8.76 1.23 9.69
CA VAL A 52 -8.46 0.45 8.49
C VAL A 52 -9.54 0.62 7.45
N PHE A 53 -9.17 0.73 6.18
CA PHE A 53 -10.12 0.76 5.06
C PHE A 53 -9.50 0.13 3.82
N HIS A 54 -10.37 -0.34 2.92
CA HIS A 54 -9.94 -0.78 1.59
C HIS A 54 -9.91 0.44 0.66
N PRO A 55 -8.74 0.85 0.14
CA PRO A 55 -8.63 2.09 -0.64
C PRO A 55 -9.12 1.96 -2.10
N GLY A 56 -9.69 0.82 -2.48
CA GLY A 56 -9.96 0.52 -3.88
C GLY A 56 -8.71 0.04 -4.59
N VAL A 57 -8.78 -0.03 -5.91
CA VAL A 57 -7.65 -0.37 -6.78
C VAL A 57 -7.50 0.72 -7.82
N GLY A 58 -6.25 1.14 -8.05
CA GLY A 58 -5.89 2.22 -8.96
C GLY A 58 -5.81 3.60 -8.29
N ALA A 59 -4.84 4.38 -8.72
CA ALA A 59 -4.47 5.66 -8.13
C ALA A 59 -5.64 6.64 -7.94
N PRO A 60 -6.56 6.85 -8.91
CA PRO A 60 -7.65 7.82 -8.75
C PRO A 60 -8.59 7.48 -7.60
N LEU A 61 -8.99 6.22 -7.48
CA LEU A 61 -9.91 5.78 -6.43
C LEU A 61 -9.24 5.80 -5.06
N ALA A 62 -8.02 5.26 -4.99
CA ALA A 62 -7.26 5.22 -3.74
C ALA A 62 -7.04 6.63 -3.18
N VAL A 63 -6.74 7.60 -4.03
CA VAL A 63 -6.57 9.00 -3.64
C VAL A 63 -7.88 9.64 -3.20
N ALA A 64 -8.98 9.40 -3.91
CA ALA A 64 -10.30 9.94 -3.51
C ALA A 64 -10.67 9.51 -2.09
N LEU A 65 -10.52 8.22 -1.77
CA LEU A 65 -10.80 7.69 -0.44
C LEU A 65 -9.77 8.15 0.61
N LEU A 66 -8.49 8.26 0.25
CA LEU A 66 -7.44 8.79 1.12
C LEU A 66 -7.74 10.23 1.53
N GLU A 67 -8.14 11.10 0.59
CA GLU A 67 -8.47 12.50 0.88
C GLU A 67 -9.61 12.64 1.91
N GLU A 68 -10.65 11.80 1.81
CA GLU A 68 -11.71 11.78 2.82
C GLU A 68 -11.19 11.33 4.19
N VAL A 69 -10.37 10.29 4.23
CA VAL A 69 -9.78 9.78 5.48
C VAL A 69 -8.85 10.83 6.11
N LEU A 70 -8.10 11.59 5.32
CA LEU A 70 -7.30 12.72 5.79
C LEU A 70 -8.17 13.86 6.32
N ALA A 71 -9.28 14.17 5.65
CA ALA A 71 -10.25 15.17 6.09
C ALA A 71 -10.92 14.76 7.43
N LEU A 72 -11.12 13.46 7.66
CA LEU A 72 -11.60 12.92 8.94
C LEU A 72 -10.55 12.92 10.06
N GLY A 73 -9.30 13.29 9.78
CA GLY A 73 -8.26 13.50 10.79
C GLY A 73 -7.10 12.51 10.82
N ALA A 74 -6.93 11.65 9.80
CA ALA A 74 -5.75 10.81 9.69
C ALA A 74 -4.47 11.65 9.52
N ARG A 75 -3.35 11.19 10.13
CA ARG A 75 -2.06 11.89 10.09
C ARG A 75 -0.86 10.96 9.88
N ALA A 76 -0.97 9.72 10.29
CA ALA A 76 0.05 8.70 10.18
C ALA A 76 -0.54 7.46 9.49
N LEU A 77 0.04 7.07 8.37
CA LEU A 77 -0.50 6.00 7.54
C LEU A 77 0.61 5.03 7.08
N ILE A 78 0.32 3.74 7.17
CA ILE A 78 1.11 2.70 6.51
C ILE A 78 0.18 1.92 5.59
N ALA A 79 0.25 2.19 4.30
CA ALA A 79 -0.50 1.39 3.31
C ALA A 79 0.11 -0.02 3.22
N CYS A 80 -0.74 -1.04 3.03
CA CYS A 80 -0.26 -2.41 2.94
C CYS A 80 -1.03 -3.20 1.87
N GLY A 81 -0.27 -3.82 0.97
CA GLY A 81 -0.83 -4.56 -0.16
C GLY A 81 0.19 -5.48 -0.82
N GLY A 82 -0.21 -6.08 -1.93
CA GLY A 82 0.67 -6.90 -2.76
C GLY A 82 1.07 -6.20 -4.06
N GLY A 83 2.08 -6.73 -4.74
CA GLY A 83 2.48 -6.29 -6.07
C GLY A 83 3.14 -7.41 -6.86
N GLY A 84 3.24 -7.22 -8.19
CA GLY A 84 3.91 -8.14 -9.09
C GLY A 84 5.43 -8.02 -9.01
N ALA A 85 6.15 -9.12 -8.87
CA ALA A 85 7.60 -9.13 -8.92
C ALA A 85 8.10 -8.68 -10.30
N LEU A 86 9.09 -7.79 -10.32
CA LEU A 86 9.81 -7.43 -11.55
C LEU A 86 11.13 -8.19 -11.67
N ASP A 87 11.54 -8.90 -10.63
CA ASP A 87 12.74 -9.75 -10.61
C ASP A 87 12.36 -11.20 -10.21
N PRO A 88 12.73 -12.22 -11.01
CA PRO A 88 12.36 -13.60 -10.74
C PRO A 88 13.02 -14.19 -9.48
N SER A 89 14.04 -13.53 -8.93
CA SER A 89 14.68 -13.95 -7.67
C SER A 89 13.86 -13.63 -6.43
N LEU A 90 12.84 -12.74 -6.55
CA LEU A 90 11.97 -12.37 -5.45
C LEU A 90 10.95 -13.47 -5.19
N SER A 91 10.91 -13.95 -3.96
CA SER A 91 9.99 -15.00 -3.52
C SER A 91 8.61 -14.45 -3.16
N VAL A 92 7.55 -15.25 -3.37
CA VAL A 92 6.19 -14.90 -2.89
C VAL A 92 6.23 -14.66 -1.38
N GLY A 93 5.55 -13.62 -0.93
CA GLY A 93 5.53 -13.22 0.49
C GLY A 93 6.74 -12.43 0.96
N GLN A 94 7.80 -12.27 0.14
CA GLN A 94 8.91 -11.39 0.48
C GLN A 94 8.43 -9.96 0.67
N LEU A 95 8.85 -9.30 1.75
CA LEU A 95 8.41 -7.96 2.09
C LEU A 95 9.31 -6.89 1.50
N ILE A 96 8.68 -5.87 0.92
CA ILE A 96 9.34 -4.74 0.28
C ILE A 96 8.69 -3.45 0.80
N PRO A 97 9.33 -2.71 1.72
CA PRO A 97 8.99 -1.33 2.02
C PRO A 97 9.54 -0.43 0.91
N PRO A 98 8.70 0.19 0.06
CA PRO A 98 9.17 1.07 -1.01
C PRO A 98 9.80 2.35 -0.45
N THR A 99 10.96 2.73 -0.98
CA THR A 99 11.62 4.01 -0.68
C THR A 99 11.16 5.13 -1.60
N ALA A 100 10.75 4.77 -2.82
CA ALA A 100 10.18 5.66 -3.82
C ALA A 100 9.27 4.87 -4.78
N ALA A 101 8.47 5.59 -5.54
CA ALA A 101 7.58 5.02 -6.55
C ALA A 101 7.77 5.72 -7.90
N VAL A 102 8.08 4.96 -8.95
CA VAL A 102 8.15 5.44 -10.33
C VAL A 102 6.74 5.74 -10.83
N ARG A 103 6.53 6.94 -11.34
CA ARG A 103 5.24 7.49 -11.78
C ARG A 103 4.92 7.07 -13.22
N ASP A 104 4.06 6.07 -13.39
CA ASP A 104 3.50 5.66 -14.70
C ASP A 104 1.96 5.64 -14.62
N GLU A 105 1.42 6.62 -13.87
CA GLU A 105 0.00 6.89 -13.61
C GLU A 105 -0.26 8.40 -13.73
N GLY A 106 -1.52 8.82 -13.74
CA GLY A 106 -1.89 10.22 -13.97
C GLY A 106 -2.15 11.04 -12.70
N THR A 107 -2.54 10.41 -11.60
CA THR A 107 -3.10 11.07 -10.42
C THR A 107 -2.07 11.88 -9.63
N SER A 108 -0.87 11.35 -9.45
CA SER A 108 0.20 12.01 -8.69
C SER A 108 0.60 13.37 -9.26
N TYR A 109 0.41 13.59 -10.57
CA TYR A 109 0.72 14.86 -11.24
C TYR A 109 -0.21 16.02 -10.84
N HIS A 110 -1.36 15.72 -10.21
CA HIS A 110 -2.25 16.74 -9.63
C HIS A 110 -1.77 17.21 -8.25
N TYR A 111 -0.87 16.47 -7.60
CA TYR A 111 -0.41 16.74 -6.22
C TYR A 111 1.07 17.13 -6.14
N SER A 112 1.88 16.76 -7.12
CA SER A 112 3.32 16.98 -7.11
C SER A 112 3.80 17.42 -8.49
N PRO A 113 4.78 18.34 -8.58
CA PRO A 113 5.38 18.74 -9.85
C PRO A 113 5.85 17.54 -10.67
N PRO A 114 5.97 17.67 -12.00
CA PRO A 114 6.49 16.60 -12.84
C PRO A 114 7.88 16.13 -12.39
N SER A 115 7.98 14.85 -12.13
CA SER A 115 9.23 14.15 -11.79
C SER A 115 9.13 12.71 -12.26
N ARG A 116 10.23 11.97 -12.26
CA ARG A 116 10.24 10.56 -12.62
C ARG A 116 9.62 9.69 -11.51
N GLU A 117 9.86 10.07 -10.28
CA GLU A 117 9.47 9.33 -9.08
C GLU A 117 8.94 10.25 -7.98
N VAL A 118 8.31 9.67 -6.99
CA VAL A 118 7.93 10.30 -5.73
C VAL A 118 8.50 9.46 -4.58
N ALA A 119 9.25 10.11 -3.68
CA ALA A 119 9.81 9.44 -2.51
C ALA A 119 8.72 9.12 -1.47
N ALA A 120 8.83 7.97 -0.80
CA ALA A 120 8.06 7.68 0.40
C ALA A 120 8.52 8.57 1.58
N ASN A 121 7.67 8.71 2.60
CA ASN A 121 8.07 9.43 3.81
C ASN A 121 9.16 8.65 4.57
N PRO A 122 10.36 9.22 4.82
CA PRO A 122 11.46 8.48 5.44
C PRO A 122 11.15 7.96 6.85
N ALA A 123 10.39 8.72 7.65
CA ALA A 123 10.00 8.28 9.00
C ALA A 123 9.07 7.07 8.93
N GLY A 124 8.14 7.04 7.96
CA GLY A 124 7.27 5.88 7.73
C GLY A 124 8.05 4.64 7.28
N VAL A 125 9.00 4.80 6.34
CA VAL A 125 9.87 3.69 5.91
C VAL A 125 10.72 3.16 7.08
N ALA A 126 11.28 4.06 7.90
CA ALA A 126 12.04 3.68 9.08
C ALA A 126 11.18 2.94 10.12
N ALA A 127 9.93 3.37 10.34
CA ALA A 127 8.99 2.70 11.25
C ALA A 127 8.72 1.26 10.79
N VAL A 128 8.40 1.07 9.50
CA VAL A 128 8.21 -0.28 8.92
C VAL A 128 9.47 -1.13 9.09
N SER A 129 10.64 -0.60 8.71
CA SER A 129 11.91 -1.31 8.82
C SER A 129 12.22 -1.74 10.27
N THR A 130 11.96 -0.86 11.24
CA THR A 130 12.16 -1.14 12.67
C THR A 130 11.29 -2.30 13.15
N ILE A 131 10.03 -2.35 12.73
CA ILE A 131 9.13 -3.44 13.09
C ILE A 131 9.58 -4.77 12.46
N LEU A 132 9.93 -4.75 11.17
CA LEU A 132 10.42 -5.96 10.50
C LEU A 132 11.70 -6.52 11.17
N GLN A 133 12.63 -5.64 11.55
CA GLN A 133 13.84 -6.01 12.29
C GLN A 133 13.52 -6.58 13.68
N ARG A 134 12.58 -5.95 14.42
CA ARG A 134 12.15 -6.43 15.74
C ARG A 134 11.61 -7.85 15.70
N HIS A 135 10.85 -8.17 14.65
CA HIS A 135 10.28 -9.50 14.45
C HIS A 135 11.23 -10.47 13.72
N ASN A 136 12.47 -10.05 13.40
CA ASN A 136 13.45 -10.83 12.63
C ASN A 136 12.90 -11.28 11.26
N ILE A 137 12.09 -10.45 10.62
CA ILE A 137 11.51 -10.73 9.30
C ILE A 137 12.42 -10.14 8.23
N PRO A 138 12.91 -10.96 7.27
CA PRO A 138 13.73 -10.47 6.18
C PRO A 138 12.90 -9.57 5.23
N TYR A 139 13.50 -8.49 4.78
CA TYR A 139 12.89 -7.56 3.83
C TYR A 139 13.95 -6.95 2.91
N THR A 140 13.51 -6.34 1.82
CA THR A 140 14.37 -5.62 0.89
C THR A 140 13.80 -4.23 0.65
N LEU A 141 14.60 -3.20 0.88
CA LEU A 141 14.26 -1.83 0.47
C LEU A 141 14.49 -1.67 -1.03
N GLY A 142 13.60 -0.99 -1.71
CA GLY A 142 13.74 -0.71 -3.14
C GLY A 142 12.64 0.23 -3.64
N GLU A 143 12.57 0.42 -4.93
CA GLU A 143 11.53 1.23 -5.55
C GLU A 143 10.39 0.34 -6.06
N THR A 144 9.18 0.93 -6.15
CA THR A 144 8.05 0.32 -6.85
C THR A 144 7.76 1.06 -8.15
N TRP A 145 7.12 0.38 -9.06
CA TRP A 145 6.55 0.97 -10.28
C TRP A 145 5.04 1.07 -10.12
N THR A 146 4.50 2.29 -10.07
CA THR A 146 3.05 2.52 -10.06
C THR A 146 2.54 2.67 -11.49
N THR A 147 1.59 1.81 -11.90
CA THR A 147 0.99 1.83 -13.24
C THR A 147 -0.53 1.93 -13.20
N ASP A 148 -1.14 2.70 -14.11
CA ASP A 148 -2.60 2.72 -14.32
C ASP A 148 -3.10 1.57 -15.20
N ALA A 149 -2.18 0.79 -15.81
CA ALA A 149 -2.54 -0.12 -16.89
C ALA A 149 -1.79 -1.47 -16.81
N PHE A 150 -2.20 -2.33 -15.88
CA PHE A 150 -1.54 -3.62 -15.64
C PHE A 150 -1.49 -4.53 -16.89
N TYR A 151 -2.48 -4.50 -17.77
CA TYR A 151 -2.39 -5.20 -19.07
C TYR A 151 -1.36 -4.61 -20.05
N ARG A 152 -0.71 -3.52 -19.67
CA ARG A 152 0.35 -2.87 -20.45
C ARG A 152 1.74 -3.00 -19.81
N GLU A 153 1.90 -3.92 -18.87
CA GLU A 153 3.19 -4.33 -18.29
C GLU A 153 3.96 -5.18 -19.32
N THR A 154 4.38 -4.55 -20.40
CA THR A 154 5.10 -5.24 -21.46
C THR A 154 6.53 -5.61 -21.03
N PRO A 155 7.15 -6.68 -21.60
CA PRO A 155 8.53 -7.06 -21.25
C PRO A 155 9.54 -5.90 -21.37
N ALA A 156 9.38 -5.04 -22.37
CA ALA A 156 10.26 -3.87 -22.53
C ALA A 156 10.09 -2.84 -21.39
N LYS A 157 8.86 -2.63 -20.91
CA LYS A 157 8.61 -1.80 -19.72
C LYS A 157 9.22 -2.44 -18.48
N VAL A 158 9.02 -3.73 -18.24
CA VAL A 158 9.58 -4.45 -17.11
C VAL A 158 11.10 -4.30 -17.06
N VAL A 159 11.79 -4.57 -18.18
CA VAL A 159 13.25 -4.38 -18.28
C VAL A 159 13.65 -2.95 -17.93
N ARG A 160 12.93 -1.96 -18.43
CA ARG A 160 13.21 -0.55 -18.14
C ARG A 160 13.02 -0.23 -16.66
N ARG A 161 11.90 -0.67 -16.04
CA ARG A 161 11.60 -0.41 -14.63
C ARG A 161 12.62 -1.06 -13.69
N ARG A 162 13.05 -2.28 -14.00
CA ARG A 162 14.15 -2.93 -13.29
C ARG A 162 15.45 -2.12 -13.38
N ALA A 163 15.78 -1.60 -14.55
CA ALA A 163 16.95 -0.75 -14.74
C ALA A 163 16.86 0.59 -13.98
N GLU A 164 15.65 1.05 -13.67
CA GLU A 164 15.36 2.22 -12.84
C GLU A 164 15.38 1.90 -11.32
N GLY A 165 15.59 0.63 -10.91
CA GLY A 165 15.64 0.22 -9.50
C GLY A 165 14.35 -0.36 -8.94
N CYS A 166 13.28 -0.48 -9.77
CA CYS A 166 12.02 -1.03 -9.32
C CYS A 166 12.11 -2.54 -9.08
N LEU A 167 11.68 -2.99 -7.92
CA LEU A 167 11.61 -4.39 -7.52
C LEU A 167 10.23 -5.00 -7.77
N ILE A 168 9.19 -4.18 -7.69
CA ILE A 168 7.79 -4.59 -7.68
C ILE A 168 6.94 -3.59 -8.47
N VAL A 169 5.80 -4.04 -8.99
CA VAL A 169 4.79 -3.20 -9.65
C VAL A 169 3.47 -3.26 -8.90
N GLU A 170 2.81 -2.12 -8.77
CA GLU A 170 1.50 -1.93 -8.16
C GLU A 170 0.79 -0.74 -8.80
N MET A 171 -0.33 -0.26 -8.26
CA MET A 171 -1.16 0.72 -8.95
C MET A 171 -1.44 2.02 -8.17
N GLU A 172 -0.83 2.25 -6.98
CA GLU A 172 -1.24 3.35 -6.10
C GLU A 172 -0.10 4.16 -5.45
N ALA A 173 1.05 3.55 -5.17
CA ALA A 173 2.10 4.12 -4.32
C ALA A 173 2.52 5.54 -4.70
N ALA A 174 2.77 5.82 -5.97
CA ALA A 174 3.22 7.13 -6.42
C ALA A 174 2.17 8.22 -6.08
N ALA A 175 0.90 7.92 -6.29
CA ALA A 175 -0.19 8.85 -6.00
C ALA A 175 -0.38 9.03 -4.48
N LEU A 176 -0.34 7.95 -3.71
CA LEU A 176 -0.44 8.01 -2.24
C LEU A 176 0.70 8.83 -1.64
N PHE A 177 1.94 8.63 -2.11
CA PHE A 177 3.10 9.40 -1.64
C PHE A 177 2.99 10.88 -2.02
N ALA A 178 2.54 11.18 -3.24
CA ALA A 178 2.34 12.57 -3.70
C ALA A 178 1.29 13.30 -2.86
N VAL A 179 0.14 12.66 -2.59
CA VAL A 179 -0.91 13.21 -1.72
C VAL A 179 -0.39 13.43 -0.31
N ALA A 180 0.33 12.47 0.25
CA ALA A 180 0.86 12.58 1.61
C ALA A 180 1.83 13.77 1.74
N GLN A 181 2.72 13.96 0.77
CA GLN A 181 3.60 15.13 0.71
C GLN A 181 2.82 16.43 0.59
N PHE A 182 1.82 16.49 -0.29
CA PHE A 182 0.98 17.65 -0.50
C PHE A 182 0.18 18.03 0.75
N ARG A 183 -0.34 17.04 1.49
CA ARG A 183 -1.12 17.23 2.72
C ARG A 183 -0.28 17.33 3.99
N GLY A 184 1.03 17.14 3.91
CA GLY A 184 1.94 17.22 5.06
C GLY A 184 1.67 16.13 6.11
N VAL A 185 1.34 14.91 5.67
CA VAL A 185 1.11 13.75 6.54
C VAL A 185 2.19 12.68 6.34
N THR A 186 2.39 11.84 7.33
CA THR A 186 3.30 10.70 7.22
C THR A 186 2.59 9.54 6.54
N LEU A 187 3.08 9.12 5.36
CA LEU A 187 2.62 7.92 4.67
C LEU A 187 3.81 7.14 4.11
N ALA A 188 3.87 5.85 4.40
CA ALA A 188 4.72 4.87 3.74
C ALA A 188 3.89 3.64 3.37
N GLN A 189 4.53 2.67 2.74
CA GLN A 189 3.85 1.44 2.32
C GLN A 189 4.68 0.22 2.70
N LEU A 190 4.01 -0.89 2.99
CA LEU A 190 4.56 -2.22 3.09
C LEU A 190 3.94 -3.09 1.99
N LEU A 191 4.74 -3.50 1.02
CA LEU A 191 4.32 -4.40 -0.04
C LEU A 191 4.82 -5.82 0.25
N TYR A 192 4.05 -6.83 -0.16
CA TYR A 192 4.58 -8.18 -0.32
C TYR A 192 4.60 -8.56 -1.80
N VAL A 193 5.56 -9.39 -2.16
CA VAL A 193 5.71 -9.95 -3.50
C VAL A 193 4.60 -10.99 -3.72
N GLY A 194 3.77 -10.74 -4.72
CA GLY A 194 2.74 -11.66 -5.20
C GLY A 194 3.16 -12.42 -6.45
N GLY A 195 2.38 -12.26 -7.54
CA GLY A 195 2.69 -12.87 -8.83
C GLY A 195 3.99 -12.37 -9.47
N ASP A 196 4.40 -13.01 -10.54
CA ASP A 196 5.63 -12.67 -11.27
C ASP A 196 5.31 -12.04 -12.63
N SER A 197 5.69 -10.78 -12.78
CA SER A 197 5.61 -10.02 -14.03
C SER A 197 6.96 -9.94 -14.76
N SER A 198 8.01 -10.61 -14.26
CA SER A 198 9.37 -10.54 -14.84
C SER A 198 9.54 -11.36 -16.12
N GLY A 199 8.70 -12.37 -16.31
CA GLY A 199 8.73 -13.29 -17.44
C GLY A 199 7.95 -12.81 -18.67
N PRO A 200 7.95 -13.59 -19.75
CA PRO A 200 7.18 -13.30 -20.96
C PRO A 200 5.66 -13.46 -20.74
N THR A 201 5.26 -14.22 -19.75
CA THR A 201 3.88 -14.44 -19.30
C THR A 201 3.80 -14.21 -17.81
N TRP A 202 2.70 -13.63 -17.37
CA TRP A 202 2.44 -13.47 -15.95
C TRP A 202 2.23 -14.82 -15.27
N ASP A 203 2.85 -15.01 -14.08
CA ASP A 203 2.69 -16.18 -13.23
C ASP A 203 2.07 -15.74 -11.90
N ASP A 204 0.92 -16.32 -11.54
CA ASP A 204 0.21 -15.96 -10.32
C ASP A 204 0.90 -16.46 -9.05
N ARG A 205 1.73 -17.51 -9.14
CA ARG A 205 2.47 -18.11 -8.02
C ARG A 205 1.60 -18.45 -6.81
N SER A 206 0.28 -18.60 -6.99
CA SER A 206 -0.69 -18.84 -5.89
C SER A 206 -0.60 -17.80 -4.76
N TRP A 207 -0.37 -16.53 -5.11
CA TRP A 207 -0.19 -15.40 -4.19
C TRP A 207 -1.40 -15.10 -3.29
N GLU A 208 -2.54 -15.73 -3.57
CA GLU A 208 -3.80 -15.52 -2.86
C GLU A 208 -3.91 -16.26 -1.52
N SER A 209 -2.88 -16.96 -1.06
CA SER A 209 -2.92 -17.67 0.22
C SER A 209 -3.10 -16.69 1.38
N ASN A 210 -4.01 -17.00 2.31
CA ASN A 210 -4.35 -16.13 3.44
C ASN A 210 -3.15 -15.80 4.33
N ASP A 211 -2.24 -16.76 4.51
CA ASP A 211 -1.04 -16.60 5.35
C ASP A 211 -0.12 -15.50 4.86
N VAL A 212 -0.04 -15.29 3.54
CA VAL A 212 0.79 -14.25 2.92
C VAL A 212 0.15 -12.86 3.04
N ARG A 213 -1.17 -12.79 3.24
CA ARG A 213 -1.93 -11.53 3.26
C ARG A 213 -2.10 -10.97 4.67
N GLU A 214 -2.37 -11.79 5.67
CA GLU A 214 -2.72 -11.31 7.01
C GLU A 214 -1.50 -10.84 7.81
N CYS A 215 -0.39 -11.56 7.77
CA CYS A 215 0.82 -11.20 8.49
C CYS A 215 1.31 -9.76 8.19
N PRO A 216 1.41 -9.32 6.91
CA PRO A 216 1.79 -7.95 6.58
C PRO A 216 0.86 -6.88 7.15
N PHE A 217 -0.45 -7.18 7.31
CA PHE A 217 -1.38 -6.25 7.95
C PHE A 217 -0.96 -5.92 9.38
N TRP A 218 -0.69 -6.94 10.21
CA TRP A 218 -0.32 -6.72 11.60
C TRP A 218 1.01 -6.00 11.74
N LEU A 219 1.97 -6.27 10.88
CA LEU A 219 3.26 -5.55 10.81
C LEU A 219 3.08 -4.08 10.42
N ALA A 220 2.24 -3.81 9.42
CA ALA A 220 1.91 -2.45 9.01
C ALA A 220 1.15 -1.70 10.10
N ALA A 221 0.22 -2.36 10.79
CA ALA A 221 -0.53 -1.81 11.91
C ALA A 221 0.38 -1.45 13.09
N GLU A 222 1.30 -2.34 13.46
CA GLU A 222 2.28 -2.09 14.51
C GLU A 222 3.21 -0.93 14.12
N ALA A 223 3.72 -0.90 12.90
CA ALA A 223 4.55 0.19 12.40
C ALA A 223 3.80 1.54 12.40
N CYS A 224 2.56 1.55 11.92
CA CYS A 224 1.72 2.74 11.91
C CYS A 224 1.53 3.31 13.32
N LEU A 225 1.34 2.46 14.32
CA LEU A 225 1.18 2.89 15.71
C LEU A 225 2.47 3.44 16.34
N THR A 226 3.65 3.30 15.72
CA THR A 226 4.89 3.92 16.22
C THR A 226 5.10 5.35 15.72
N LEU A 227 4.32 5.80 14.75
CA LEU A 227 4.34 7.14 14.19
C LEU A 227 3.50 8.10 15.02
#